data_494041441b81ac62f4e838a4eeb5f30a
#
_entry.id   494041441b81ac62f4e838a4eeb5f30a
#
_cell.length_a   1.000
_cell.length_b   1.000
_cell.length_c   1.000
_cell.angle_alpha   90.00
_cell.angle_beta   90.00
_cell.angle_gamma   90.00
#
_symmetry.space_group_name_H-M   'P 1'
#
loop_
_entity.id
_entity.type
_entity.pdbx_description
1 polymer ?
#
loop_
_entity_poly.entity_id
_entity_poly.type
_entity_poly.pdbx_seq_one_letter_code
_entity_poly.pdbx_strand_id
1 'polypeptide(L)'
;RTDLCNYIKGEKVVRKAITIGKGGWNKRYRNYINRIAKLMTDDKKVNEARLLSLGLPKVTAKKISGLMNDAANRNKVSQGHLGLFDEKIKKSLVDNFYNGQKEIFSCVDKKVTPDKHRILRVPGSIHPKTGLVAARLEPSDIDDPDVIFEKIKIAGGLDEVEIVLEEDTLEDFTNKKLWTAGTHKVPRWLALHLLRQ
;
A
#
# COMPACT_ATOMS: atom_id res chain seq x y z
N ARG A 1 4.62 6.87 6.91
CA ARG A 1 5.32 5.62 7.25
C ARG A 1 4.86 5.03 8.58
N THR A 2 4.79 5.82 9.66
CA THR A 2 4.37 5.35 11.00
C THR A 2 2.94 4.79 11.00
N ASP A 3 2.00 5.43 10.30
CA ASP A 3 0.61 4.97 10.23
C ASP A 3 0.50 3.62 9.53
N LEU A 4 1.24 3.43 8.45
CA LEU A 4 1.29 2.16 7.73
C LEU A 4 1.90 1.06 8.57
N CYS A 5 3.00 1.35 9.29
CA CYS A 5 3.60 0.41 10.23
C CYS A 5 2.62 0.00 11.35
N ASN A 6 1.83 0.97 11.86
CA ASN A 6 0.81 0.67 12.87
C ASN A 6 -0.31 -0.22 12.31
N TYR A 7 -0.73 0.00 11.06
CA TYR A 7 -1.72 -0.84 10.39
C TYR A 7 -1.23 -2.29 10.28
N ILE A 8 0.02 -2.48 9.85
CA ILE A 8 0.64 -3.80 9.70
C ILE A 8 0.77 -4.53 11.05
N LYS A 9 1.07 -3.81 12.13
CA LYS A 9 1.13 -4.35 13.50
C LYS A 9 -0.23 -4.79 14.03
N GLY A 10 -1.31 -4.42 13.35
CA GLY A 10 -2.65 -4.91 13.60
C GLY A 10 -3.60 -3.93 14.26
N GLU A 11 -4.84 -4.37 14.33
CA GLU A 11 -5.99 -3.58 14.74
C GLU A 11 -5.85 -2.94 16.13
N LYS A 12 -5.32 -3.68 17.10
CA LYS A 12 -5.13 -3.17 18.47
C LYS A 12 -4.23 -1.95 18.51
N VAL A 13 -3.18 -1.93 17.68
CA VAL A 13 -2.23 -0.81 17.62
C VAL A 13 -2.87 0.41 16.97
N VAL A 14 -3.65 0.23 15.90
CA VAL A 14 -4.40 1.31 15.26
C VAL A 14 -5.45 1.90 16.20
N ARG A 15 -6.23 1.06 16.88
CA ARG A 15 -7.22 1.50 17.86
C ARG A 15 -6.59 2.30 18.99
N LYS A 16 -5.48 1.83 19.54
CA LYS A 16 -4.71 2.56 20.55
C LYS A 16 -4.24 3.93 20.02
N ALA A 17 -3.72 4.00 18.79
CA ALA A 17 -3.28 5.26 18.17
C ALA A 17 -4.43 6.25 18.00
N ILE A 18 -5.63 5.78 17.62
CA ILE A 18 -6.84 6.62 17.53
C ILE A 18 -7.21 7.17 18.91
N THR A 19 -7.21 6.33 19.95
CA THR A 19 -7.64 6.68 21.31
C THR A 19 -6.68 7.66 21.99
N ILE A 20 -5.37 7.50 21.81
CA ILE A 20 -4.35 8.39 22.42
C ILE A 20 -4.45 9.84 21.89
N GLY A 21 -5.14 10.04 20.76
CA GLY A 21 -5.38 11.38 20.25
C GLY A 21 -4.17 12.04 19.57
N LYS A 22 -3.10 11.27 19.29
CA LYS A 22 -1.86 11.74 18.64
C LYS A 22 -1.56 10.96 17.36
N GLY A 23 -0.96 11.64 16.39
CA GLY A 23 -0.48 11.04 15.15
C GLY A 23 -1.50 10.97 14.02
N GLY A 24 -1.09 10.37 12.91
CA GLY A 24 -1.85 10.36 11.65
C GLY A 24 -3.17 9.59 11.74
N TRP A 25 -3.23 8.49 12.48
CA TRP A 25 -4.46 7.71 12.67
C TRP A 25 -5.54 8.49 13.40
N ASN A 26 -5.19 9.26 14.42
CA ASN A 26 -6.15 10.13 15.09
C ASN A 26 -6.64 11.25 14.16
N LYS A 27 -5.74 11.89 13.40
CA LYS A 27 -6.11 12.91 12.40
C LYS A 27 -7.06 12.34 11.34
N ARG A 28 -6.79 11.14 10.81
CA ARG A 28 -7.66 10.46 9.84
C ARG A 28 -9.03 10.13 10.42
N TYR A 29 -9.06 9.63 11.65
CA TYR A 29 -10.30 9.33 12.34
C TYR A 29 -11.12 10.60 12.60
N ARG A 30 -10.50 11.69 13.05
CA ARG A 30 -11.18 12.99 13.19
C ARG A 30 -11.77 13.49 11.87
N ASN A 31 -11.02 13.37 10.79
CA ASN A 31 -11.53 13.73 9.45
C ASN A 31 -12.72 12.87 9.04
N TYR A 32 -12.71 11.57 9.35
CA TYR A 32 -13.84 10.67 9.12
C TYR A 32 -15.07 11.11 9.92
N ILE A 33 -14.93 11.39 11.22
CA ILE A 33 -16.02 11.86 12.07
C ILE A 33 -16.57 13.22 11.59
N ASN A 34 -15.68 14.13 11.23
CA ASN A 34 -16.08 15.43 10.68
C ASN A 34 -16.85 15.28 9.35
N ARG A 35 -16.42 14.36 8.50
CA ARG A 35 -17.15 14.04 7.27
C ARG A 35 -18.56 13.51 7.56
N ILE A 36 -18.70 12.61 8.53
CA ILE A 36 -20.00 12.11 8.97
C ILE A 36 -20.86 13.29 9.44
N ALA A 37 -20.34 14.15 10.33
CA ALA A 37 -21.10 15.29 10.85
C ALA A 37 -21.60 16.23 9.74
N LYS A 38 -20.77 16.50 8.74
CA LYS A 38 -21.12 17.35 7.59
C LYS A 38 -22.18 16.73 6.66
N LEU A 39 -22.29 15.41 6.63
CA LEU A 39 -23.30 14.71 5.84
C LEU A 39 -24.67 14.69 6.50
N MET A 40 -24.77 14.99 7.79
CA MET A 40 -26.01 14.95 8.55
C MET A 40 -26.83 16.23 8.33
N THR A 41 -28.15 16.04 8.32
CA THR A 41 -29.16 17.08 8.14
C THR A 41 -30.12 17.10 9.31
N ASP A 42 -31.17 17.92 9.22
CA ASP A 42 -32.27 17.96 10.21
C ASP A 42 -33.25 16.79 10.01
N ASP A 43 -33.12 16.01 8.96
CA ASP A 43 -33.97 14.85 8.68
C ASP A 43 -33.33 13.55 9.20
N LYS A 44 -33.98 13.00 10.23
CA LYS A 44 -33.53 11.77 10.88
C LYS A 44 -33.52 10.56 9.94
N LYS A 45 -34.49 10.45 9.02
CA LYS A 45 -34.58 9.31 8.08
C LYS A 45 -33.46 9.38 7.06
N VAL A 46 -33.18 10.57 6.52
CA VAL A 46 -32.08 10.81 5.62
C VAL A 46 -30.75 10.51 6.29
N ASN A 47 -30.56 10.93 7.53
CA ASN A 47 -29.37 10.64 8.32
C ASN A 47 -29.18 9.14 8.55
N GLU A 48 -30.25 8.42 8.89
CA GLU A 48 -30.19 6.96 9.08
C GLU A 48 -29.78 6.25 7.78
N ALA A 49 -30.39 6.60 6.65
CA ALA A 49 -30.05 6.01 5.35
C ALA A 49 -28.58 6.27 4.96
N ARG A 50 -28.08 7.48 5.18
CA ARG A 50 -26.66 7.83 4.93
C ARG A 50 -25.69 7.05 5.81
N LEU A 51 -26.00 6.89 7.10
CA LEU A 51 -25.15 6.12 8.01
C LEU A 51 -25.13 4.62 7.66
N LEU A 52 -26.25 4.08 7.21
CA LEU A 52 -26.34 2.71 6.70
C LEU A 52 -25.49 2.52 5.43
N SER A 53 -25.55 3.47 4.50
CA SER A 53 -24.72 3.42 3.29
C SER A 53 -23.21 3.53 3.57
N LEU A 54 -22.83 4.10 4.70
CA LEU A 54 -21.45 4.09 5.20
C LEU A 54 -21.06 2.78 5.89
N GLY A 55 -21.96 1.79 5.94
CA GLY A 55 -21.69 0.48 6.54
C GLY A 55 -21.81 0.43 8.06
N LEU A 56 -22.47 1.41 8.68
CA LEU A 56 -22.73 1.36 10.12
C LEU A 56 -23.90 0.42 10.45
N PRO A 57 -23.84 -0.34 11.56
CA PRO A 57 -24.94 -1.20 11.98
C PRO A 57 -26.24 -0.42 12.22
N LYS A 58 -27.37 -1.00 11.84
CA LYS A 58 -28.70 -0.35 11.92
C LYS A 58 -29.02 0.29 13.27
N VAL A 59 -28.71 -0.42 14.37
CA VAL A 59 -28.93 0.09 15.73
C VAL A 59 -28.09 1.34 16.00
N THR A 60 -26.84 1.32 15.58
CA THR A 60 -25.91 2.45 15.74
C THR A 60 -26.32 3.62 14.84
N ALA A 61 -26.67 3.36 13.58
CA ALA A 61 -27.15 4.36 12.65
C ALA A 61 -28.39 5.09 13.18
N LYS A 62 -29.37 4.34 13.72
CA LYS A 62 -30.59 4.91 14.32
C LYS A 62 -30.29 5.81 15.53
N LYS A 63 -29.37 5.41 16.41
CA LYS A 63 -28.97 6.22 17.56
C LYS A 63 -28.24 7.49 17.14
N ILE A 64 -27.26 7.36 16.25
CA ILE A 64 -26.50 8.52 15.76
C ILE A 64 -27.41 9.48 15.01
N SER A 65 -28.32 9.00 14.14
CA SER A 65 -29.25 9.85 13.40
C SER A 65 -30.14 10.64 14.35
N GLY A 66 -30.58 10.03 15.45
CA GLY A 66 -31.39 10.75 16.47
C GLY A 66 -30.62 11.87 17.14
N LEU A 67 -29.35 11.65 17.50
CA LEU A 67 -28.52 12.67 18.13
C LEU A 67 -28.08 13.76 17.15
N MET A 68 -27.83 13.41 15.91
CA MET A 68 -27.31 14.29 14.88
C MET A 68 -28.42 15.08 14.13
N ASN A 69 -29.68 14.86 14.48
CA ASN A 69 -30.80 15.66 13.99
C ASN A 69 -30.71 17.11 14.49
N ASP A 70 -30.09 17.33 15.64
CA ASP A 70 -29.84 18.64 16.22
C ASP A 70 -28.59 19.30 15.64
N ALA A 71 -28.71 20.52 15.13
CA ALA A 71 -27.60 21.29 14.57
C ALA A 71 -26.49 21.58 15.59
N ALA A 72 -26.84 21.82 16.86
CA ALA A 72 -25.86 22.05 17.90
C ALA A 72 -24.99 20.79 18.16
N ASN A 73 -25.61 19.60 18.13
CA ASN A 73 -24.91 18.35 18.26
C ASN A 73 -23.98 18.07 17.06
N ARG A 74 -24.44 18.33 15.84
CA ARG A 74 -23.58 18.22 14.63
C ARG A 74 -22.37 19.13 14.75
N ASN A 75 -22.55 20.34 15.21
CA ASN A 75 -21.43 21.28 15.37
C ASN A 75 -20.41 20.79 16.42
N LYS A 76 -20.88 20.32 17.58
CA LYS A 76 -20.00 19.72 18.61
C LYS A 76 -19.22 18.54 18.06
N VAL A 77 -19.87 17.63 17.33
CA VAL A 77 -19.21 16.45 16.75
C VAL A 77 -18.21 16.85 15.65
N SER A 78 -18.51 17.85 14.82
CA SER A 78 -17.57 18.35 13.81
C SER A 78 -16.32 18.97 14.42
N GLN A 79 -16.42 19.51 15.64
CA GLN A 79 -15.29 20.01 16.42
C GLN A 79 -14.53 18.91 17.16
N GLY A 80 -14.98 17.65 17.06
CA GLY A 80 -14.33 16.50 17.66
C GLY A 80 -14.82 16.13 19.06
N HIS A 81 -15.92 16.76 19.52
CA HIS A 81 -16.54 16.43 20.81
C HIS A 81 -17.42 15.18 20.69
N LEU A 82 -16.87 14.01 21.01
CA LEU A 82 -17.58 12.73 20.95
C LEU A 82 -18.25 12.35 22.27
N GLY A 83 -18.32 13.24 23.24
CA GLY A 83 -18.96 13.00 24.54
C GLY A 83 -20.46 12.70 24.46
N LEU A 84 -21.10 13.07 23.37
CA LEU A 84 -22.51 12.77 23.08
C LEU A 84 -22.79 11.29 22.80
N PHE A 85 -21.75 10.54 22.40
CA PHE A 85 -21.86 9.14 22.02
C PHE A 85 -21.50 8.23 23.18
N ASP A 86 -22.31 7.20 23.40
CA ASP A 86 -21.98 6.12 24.33
C ASP A 86 -20.77 5.30 23.81
N GLU A 87 -20.17 4.51 24.71
CA GLU A 87 -18.97 3.73 24.35
C GLU A 87 -19.24 2.69 23.25
N LYS A 88 -20.46 2.20 23.11
CA LYS A 88 -20.86 1.27 22.05
C LYS A 88 -20.85 1.96 20.70
N ILE A 89 -21.37 3.18 20.64
CA ILE A 89 -21.36 4.01 19.42
C ILE A 89 -19.92 4.36 19.04
N LYS A 90 -19.10 4.83 19.99
CA LYS A 90 -17.68 5.14 19.75
C LYS A 90 -16.92 3.94 19.22
N LYS A 91 -17.10 2.77 19.81
CA LYS A 91 -16.49 1.53 19.34
C LYS A 91 -16.94 1.20 17.91
N SER A 92 -18.23 1.28 17.62
CA SER A 92 -18.79 1.02 16.29
C SER A 92 -18.24 1.98 15.22
N LEU A 93 -18.06 3.25 15.55
CA LEU A 93 -17.45 4.24 14.65
C LEU A 93 -15.97 3.93 14.38
N VAL A 94 -15.21 3.51 15.40
CA VAL A 94 -13.81 3.09 15.22
C VAL A 94 -13.73 1.83 14.39
N ASP A 95 -14.63 0.85 14.59
CA ASP A 95 -14.67 -0.39 13.81
C ASP A 95 -14.98 -0.11 12.34
N ASN A 96 -15.98 0.72 12.08
CA ASN A 96 -16.35 1.11 10.71
C ASN A 96 -15.20 1.85 10.02
N PHE A 97 -14.60 2.82 10.69
CA PHE A 97 -13.42 3.52 10.18
C PHE A 97 -12.28 2.56 9.84
N TYR A 98 -11.94 1.66 10.76
CA TYR A 98 -10.85 0.70 10.55
C TYR A 98 -11.13 -0.25 9.37
N ASN A 99 -12.36 -0.73 9.25
CA ASN A 99 -12.75 -1.60 8.15
C ASN A 99 -12.66 -0.90 6.79
N GLY A 100 -13.07 0.36 6.68
CA GLY A 100 -12.88 1.14 5.47
C GLY A 100 -11.40 1.37 5.12
N GLN A 101 -10.50 1.42 6.11
CA GLN A 101 -9.07 1.51 5.83
C GLN A 101 -8.47 0.19 5.32
N LYS A 102 -9.09 -0.96 5.60
CA LYS A 102 -8.60 -2.27 5.10
C LYS A 102 -8.53 -2.32 3.58
N GLU A 103 -9.51 -1.77 2.90
CA GLU A 103 -9.53 -1.73 1.43
C GLU A 103 -8.37 -0.91 0.87
N ILE A 104 -8.10 0.26 1.47
CA ILE A 104 -7.01 1.14 1.05
C ILE A 104 -5.63 0.49 1.24
N PHE A 105 -5.47 -0.29 2.31
CA PHE A 105 -4.20 -0.93 2.65
C PHE A 105 -4.12 -2.40 2.23
N SER A 106 -5.10 -2.93 1.52
CA SER A 106 -5.12 -4.34 1.08
C SER A 106 -3.94 -4.69 0.17
N CYS A 107 -3.49 -3.75 -0.66
CA CYS A 107 -2.38 -3.93 -1.59
C CYS A 107 -0.99 -3.81 -0.93
N VAL A 108 -0.92 -3.53 0.37
CA VAL A 108 0.36 -3.33 1.06
C VAL A 108 0.97 -4.67 1.45
N ASP A 109 2.18 -4.94 0.98
CA ASP A 109 2.95 -6.08 1.44
C ASP A 109 3.36 -5.91 2.91
N LYS A 110 2.71 -6.71 3.77
CA LYS A 110 2.89 -6.65 5.23
C LYS A 110 4.28 -7.10 5.69
N LYS A 111 4.98 -7.91 4.88
CA LYS A 111 6.33 -8.40 5.22
C LYS A 111 7.41 -7.41 4.82
N VAL A 112 7.22 -6.71 3.71
CA VAL A 112 8.21 -5.78 3.13
C VAL A 112 8.21 -4.42 3.79
N THR A 113 7.03 -3.86 4.03
CA THR A 113 6.89 -2.46 4.44
C THR A 113 7.43 -2.12 5.84
N PRO A 114 7.31 -2.98 6.87
CA PRO A 114 7.84 -2.69 8.20
C PRO A 114 9.30 -3.09 8.39
N ASP A 115 9.86 -3.84 7.46
CA ASP A 115 11.23 -4.33 7.58
C ASP A 115 12.23 -3.16 7.47
N LYS A 116 12.84 -2.84 8.60
CA LYS A 116 13.86 -1.78 8.69
C LYS A 116 15.21 -2.22 8.13
N HIS A 117 15.43 -3.50 8.07
CA HIS A 117 16.69 -4.11 7.61
C HIS A 117 16.67 -4.38 6.10
N ARG A 118 15.51 -4.25 5.47
CA ARG A 118 15.41 -4.44 4.04
C ARG A 118 16.02 -3.27 3.32
N ILE A 119 17.12 -3.53 2.67
CA ILE A 119 17.79 -2.59 1.78
C ILE A 119 16.88 -2.37 0.58
N LEU A 120 16.28 -1.18 0.48
CA LEU A 120 15.64 -0.75 -0.75
C LEU A 120 16.73 -0.61 -1.80
N ARG A 121 16.54 -1.24 -2.95
CA ARG A 121 17.49 -1.11 -4.04
C ARG A 121 17.53 0.35 -4.48
N VAL A 122 18.74 0.89 -4.47
CA VAL A 122 18.99 2.25 -4.96
C VAL A 122 18.99 2.18 -6.49
N PRO A 123 18.41 3.17 -7.21
CA PRO A 123 18.57 3.27 -8.63
C PRO A 123 20.04 3.15 -9.04
N GLY A 124 20.34 2.33 -10.06
CA GLY A 124 21.69 2.01 -10.47
C GLY A 124 22.36 0.83 -9.74
N SER A 125 21.75 0.30 -8.65
CA SER A 125 22.27 -0.89 -7.99
C SER A 125 21.99 -2.16 -8.79
N ILE A 126 22.92 -3.11 -8.74
CA ILE A 126 22.82 -4.39 -9.45
C ILE A 126 22.12 -5.42 -8.56
N HIS A 127 21.18 -6.15 -9.13
CA HIS A 127 20.53 -7.28 -8.45
C HIS A 127 21.50 -8.48 -8.41
N PRO A 128 21.91 -8.98 -7.23
CA PRO A 128 22.99 -9.96 -7.14
C PRO A 128 22.66 -11.31 -7.79
N LYS A 129 21.39 -11.67 -7.91
CA LYS A 129 20.99 -12.95 -8.53
C LYS A 129 20.80 -12.87 -10.04
N THR A 130 20.39 -11.72 -10.58
CA THR A 130 20.03 -11.61 -12.00
C THR A 130 21.02 -10.74 -12.80
N GLY A 131 21.91 -10.02 -12.14
CA GLY A 131 22.79 -9.06 -12.81
C GLY A 131 22.09 -7.80 -13.35
N LEU A 132 20.79 -7.69 -13.16
CA LEU A 132 20.00 -6.56 -13.66
C LEU A 132 20.14 -5.32 -12.80
N VAL A 133 20.01 -4.16 -13.41
CA VAL A 133 20.04 -2.86 -12.71
C VAL A 133 18.65 -2.46 -12.23
N ALA A 134 18.58 -1.88 -11.05
CA ALA A 134 17.43 -1.12 -10.61
C ALA A 134 17.36 0.19 -11.41
N ALA A 135 16.70 0.18 -12.56
CA ALA A 135 16.56 1.34 -13.41
C ALA A 135 15.43 2.27 -12.94
N ARG A 136 15.62 3.56 -13.14
CA ARG A 136 14.53 4.53 -13.02
C ARG A 136 13.71 4.50 -14.30
N LEU A 137 12.40 4.29 -14.14
CA LEU A 137 11.45 4.34 -15.24
C LEU A 137 10.64 5.64 -15.17
N GLU A 138 10.33 6.20 -16.32
CA GLU A 138 9.33 7.25 -16.45
C GLU A 138 7.95 6.58 -16.69
N PRO A 139 6.82 7.26 -16.39
CA PRO A 139 5.49 6.67 -16.58
C PRO A 139 5.23 6.15 -18.00
N SER A 140 5.79 6.81 -19.00
CA SER A 140 5.70 6.40 -20.43
C SER A 140 6.44 5.10 -20.74
N ASP A 141 7.41 4.71 -19.93
CA ASP A 141 8.19 3.48 -20.18
C ASP A 141 7.41 2.23 -19.78
N ILE A 142 6.38 2.39 -18.91
CA ILE A 142 5.68 1.24 -18.30
C ILE A 142 4.83 0.48 -19.33
N ASP A 143 4.39 1.17 -20.35
CA ASP A 143 3.53 0.60 -21.40
C ASP A 143 4.34 -0.16 -22.48
N ASP A 144 5.67 -0.03 -22.46
CA ASP A 144 6.57 -0.66 -23.43
C ASP A 144 7.58 -1.58 -22.73
N PRO A 145 7.36 -2.92 -22.77
CA PRO A 145 8.26 -3.89 -22.16
C PRO A 145 9.70 -3.83 -22.72
N ASP A 146 9.89 -3.51 -23.99
CA ASP A 146 11.20 -3.48 -24.62
C ASP A 146 12.03 -2.30 -24.10
N VAL A 147 11.40 -1.15 -23.90
CA VAL A 147 12.03 0.02 -23.27
C VAL A 147 12.43 -0.27 -21.84
N ILE A 148 11.56 -0.92 -21.07
CA ILE A 148 11.89 -1.37 -19.71
C ILE A 148 13.13 -2.27 -19.77
N PHE A 149 13.11 -3.23 -20.67
CA PHE A 149 14.16 -4.22 -20.81
C PHE A 149 15.51 -3.59 -21.15
N GLU A 150 15.54 -2.64 -22.09
CA GLU A 150 16.75 -1.92 -22.42
C GLU A 150 17.33 -1.13 -21.24
N LYS A 151 16.47 -0.48 -20.45
CA LYS A 151 16.90 0.27 -19.27
C LYS A 151 17.50 -0.60 -18.17
N ILE A 152 17.01 -1.81 -17.98
CA ILE A 152 17.50 -2.72 -16.91
C ILE A 152 18.72 -3.54 -17.33
N LYS A 153 18.98 -3.70 -18.63
CA LYS A 153 20.16 -4.40 -19.18
C LYS A 153 21.49 -3.67 -18.93
N ILE A 154 21.46 -2.37 -18.78
CA ILE A 154 22.63 -1.48 -18.86
C ILE A 154 23.69 -1.71 -17.77
N ALA A 155 23.40 -2.52 -16.74
CA ALA A 155 24.33 -2.73 -15.62
C ALA A 155 25.67 -3.38 -15.98
N GLY A 156 25.67 -4.19 -17.01
CA GLY A 156 26.90 -4.92 -17.39
C GLY A 156 27.65 -4.28 -18.56
N GLY A 157 27.11 -3.21 -19.15
CA GLY A 157 27.60 -2.69 -20.44
C GLY A 157 27.17 -3.56 -21.62
N LEU A 158 27.18 -2.95 -22.80
CA LEU A 158 26.92 -3.64 -24.07
C LEU A 158 28.20 -4.34 -24.59
N ASP A 159 29.31 -4.21 -23.86
CA ASP A 159 30.58 -4.86 -24.23
C ASP A 159 30.39 -6.36 -24.30
N GLU A 160 30.81 -6.95 -25.41
CA GLU A 160 30.84 -8.39 -25.57
C GLU A 160 31.98 -8.98 -24.75
N VAL A 161 31.68 -10.07 -24.05
CA VAL A 161 32.66 -10.88 -23.35
C VAL A 161 32.54 -12.32 -23.80
N GLU A 162 33.66 -13.01 -23.79
CA GLU A 162 33.71 -14.44 -24.06
C GLU A 162 33.50 -15.21 -22.77
N ILE A 163 32.57 -16.16 -22.78
CA ILE A 163 32.27 -17.05 -21.66
C ILE A 163 32.36 -18.50 -22.11
N VAL A 164 32.69 -19.38 -21.17
CA VAL A 164 32.66 -20.82 -21.37
C VAL A 164 31.52 -21.37 -20.48
N LEU A 165 30.59 -22.07 -21.07
CA LEU A 165 29.55 -22.81 -20.37
C LEU A 165 29.98 -24.28 -20.27
N GLU A 166 29.99 -24.83 -19.07
CA GLU A 166 30.34 -26.24 -18.83
C GLU A 166 29.19 -27.18 -19.18
N GLU A 167 27.98 -26.71 -19.13
CA GLU A 167 26.74 -27.46 -19.43
C GLU A 167 25.72 -26.59 -20.17
N ASP A 168 24.75 -27.26 -20.77
CA ASP A 168 23.65 -26.57 -21.45
C ASP A 168 22.83 -25.72 -20.49
N THR A 169 22.73 -24.45 -20.78
CA THR A 169 22.10 -23.47 -19.88
C THR A 169 20.90 -22.82 -20.56
N LEU A 170 19.73 -22.84 -19.90
CA LEU A 170 18.53 -22.21 -20.42
C LEU A 170 18.48 -20.73 -20.00
N GLU A 171 18.51 -19.84 -20.99
CA GLU A 171 18.19 -18.44 -20.76
C GLU A 171 16.69 -18.27 -20.74
N ASP A 172 16.10 -18.07 -19.54
CA ASP A 172 14.66 -17.92 -19.34
C ASP A 172 14.17 -16.47 -19.34
N PHE A 173 15.09 -15.53 -19.51
CA PHE A 173 14.87 -14.11 -19.26
C PHE A 173 14.32 -13.33 -20.46
N THR A 174 14.79 -13.61 -21.68
CA THR A 174 14.34 -12.92 -22.89
C THR A 174 13.53 -13.81 -23.82
N ASN A 175 14.22 -14.79 -24.42
CA ASN A 175 13.67 -15.59 -25.50
C ASN A 175 13.57 -17.08 -25.13
N LYS A 176 13.83 -17.45 -23.90
CA LYS A 176 13.96 -18.86 -23.46
C LYS A 176 14.90 -19.66 -24.37
N LYS A 177 16.06 -19.07 -24.66
CA LYS A 177 17.06 -19.66 -25.54
C LYS A 177 17.88 -20.67 -24.77
N LEU A 178 18.06 -21.86 -25.34
CA LEU A 178 19.01 -22.84 -24.85
C LEU A 178 20.40 -22.50 -25.38
N TRP A 179 21.35 -22.32 -24.47
CA TRP A 179 22.76 -22.11 -24.77
C TRP A 179 23.49 -23.44 -24.49
N THR A 180 24.10 -24.02 -25.52
CA THR A 180 24.80 -25.30 -25.37
C THR A 180 26.13 -25.10 -24.66
N ALA A 181 26.66 -26.16 -24.05
CA ALA A 181 28.00 -26.15 -23.51
C ALA A 181 29.02 -25.72 -24.55
N GLY A 182 29.97 -24.86 -24.18
CA GLY A 182 31.00 -24.35 -25.09
C GLY A 182 31.28 -22.85 -24.91
N THR A 183 32.05 -22.30 -25.84
CA THR A 183 32.49 -20.92 -25.81
C THR A 183 31.49 -20.02 -26.55
N HIS A 184 31.02 -18.94 -25.90
CA HIS A 184 30.08 -17.99 -26.48
C HIS A 184 30.54 -16.56 -26.29
N LYS A 185 30.35 -15.74 -27.30
CA LYS A 185 30.45 -14.27 -27.18
C LYS A 185 29.07 -13.71 -26.90
N VAL A 186 28.94 -13.05 -25.77
CA VAL A 186 27.67 -12.51 -25.30
C VAL A 186 27.90 -11.15 -24.64
N PRO A 187 26.88 -10.27 -24.62
CA PRO A 187 26.93 -9.04 -23.85
C PRO A 187 27.21 -9.35 -22.37
N ARG A 188 28.01 -8.52 -21.71
CA ARG A 188 28.45 -8.74 -20.31
C ARG A 188 27.28 -8.96 -19.36
N TRP A 189 26.13 -8.28 -19.57
CA TRP A 189 24.95 -8.48 -18.74
C TRP A 189 24.40 -9.92 -18.85
N LEU A 190 24.39 -10.47 -20.08
CA LEU A 190 23.94 -11.85 -20.34
C LEU A 190 24.93 -12.87 -19.80
N ALA A 191 26.22 -12.59 -19.92
CA ALA A 191 27.27 -13.40 -19.30
C ALA A 191 27.07 -13.58 -17.81
N LEU A 192 26.77 -12.48 -17.09
CA LEU A 192 26.51 -12.52 -15.66
C LEU A 192 25.27 -13.36 -15.31
N HIS A 193 24.29 -13.41 -16.20
CA HIS A 193 23.08 -14.22 -16.01
C HIS A 193 23.36 -15.71 -16.24
N LEU A 194 24.04 -16.04 -17.35
CA LEU A 194 24.34 -17.42 -17.73
C LEU A 194 25.34 -18.13 -16.78
N LEU A 195 26.32 -17.40 -16.26
CA LEU A 195 27.32 -17.96 -15.33
C LEU A 195 26.85 -18.13 -13.89
N ARG A 196 25.60 -17.74 -13.57
CA ARG A 196 25.04 -17.81 -12.21
C ARG A 196 23.96 -18.86 -12.03
N GLN A 197 23.60 -19.56 -13.07
CA GLN A 197 22.69 -20.68 -12.99
C GLN A 197 23.47 -21.94 -12.60
#